data_ab44dfd8e0cc73ac7814f073afa26454
#
_entry.id   ab44dfd8e0cc73ac7814f073afa26454
#
_cell.length_a   1.000
_cell.length_b   1.000
_cell.length_c   1.000
_cell.angle_alpha   90.00
_cell.angle_beta   90.00
_cell.angle_gamma   90.00
#
_symmetry.space_group_name_H-M   'P 1'
#
loop_
_entity.id
_entity.type
_entity.pdbx_description
1 polymer ?
#
loop_
_entity_poly.entity_id
_entity_poly.type
_entity_poly.pdbx_seq_one_letter_code
_entity_poly.pdbx_strand_id
1 'polypeptide(L)'
;MGRTIKKRRVGLIIAAAGVIAVIAVALFIHSQQFDVWDYITISYEGANGYAKPVFTLNKDKLYKELMGKSTDSDKSYNVKMLIASIETSTDEEDIANGDTYKVRLEVDKKYEDAAGVSVGGGNKKIKASGISKGTSVELFDKVDVTFTGVSPQAGIVITNNWEDEYLSGLTFTPDKKDNISLGDSVKITCNTSYEDIARHGFLVHNIETSYNADKLPEYVDDVSLIDKKVIEQVSKEVLETINKETADNTFHMLYKATKDTAYLYHINEETCSDAKITGITLALFILNGKYVMSFAFAPELEVY
;
A
#
# COMPACT_ATOMS: atom_id res chain seq x y z
N MET A 1 48.90 13.72 71.94
CA MET A 1 47.89 12.98 71.18
C MET A 1 46.60 13.78 70.91
N GLY A 2 46.21 14.78 71.61
CA GLY A 2 44.96 15.56 71.47
C GLY A 2 44.90 16.55 70.31
N ARG A 3 46.04 17.06 69.79
CA ARG A 3 46.07 18.09 68.73
C ARG A 3 45.81 17.51 67.32
N THR A 4 46.14 16.25 67.06
CA THR A 4 45.96 15.59 65.73
C THR A 4 44.50 15.14 65.48
N ILE A 5 43.81 14.76 66.57
CA ILE A 5 42.39 14.35 66.51
C ILE A 5 41.47 15.56 66.25
N LYS A 6 41.81 16.73 66.84
CA LYS A 6 41.06 17.98 66.64
C LYS A 6 41.17 18.47 65.18
N LYS A 7 42.38 18.41 64.56
CA LYS A 7 42.59 18.77 63.12
C LYS A 7 41.86 17.82 62.10
N ARG A 8 41.82 16.51 62.41
CA ARG A 8 41.09 15.56 61.60
C ARG A 8 39.57 15.79 61.68
N ARG A 9 39.01 16.08 62.85
CA ARG A 9 37.59 16.39 63.01
C ARG A 9 37.16 17.67 62.27
N VAL A 10 38.00 18.72 62.38
CA VAL A 10 37.74 19.98 61.64
C VAL A 10 37.83 19.78 60.12
N GLY A 11 38.80 19.03 59.64
CA GLY A 11 38.88 18.70 58.19
C GLY A 11 37.69 17.89 57.69
N LEU A 12 37.17 16.95 58.50
CA LEU A 12 35.96 16.18 58.14
C LEU A 12 34.68 17.05 58.12
N ILE A 13 34.56 17.98 59.02
CA ILE A 13 33.44 18.94 59.12
C ILE A 13 33.48 19.91 57.92
N ILE A 14 34.66 20.40 57.54
CA ILE A 14 34.80 21.26 56.34
C ILE A 14 34.48 20.49 55.05
N ALA A 15 34.93 19.23 54.90
CA ALA A 15 34.60 18.38 53.78
C ALA A 15 33.10 18.09 53.72
N ALA A 16 32.45 17.77 54.82
CA ALA A 16 31.02 17.55 54.92
C ALA A 16 30.21 18.81 54.57
N ALA A 17 30.62 19.97 55.06
CA ALA A 17 29.99 21.25 54.71
C ALA A 17 30.14 21.60 53.23
N GLY A 18 31.30 21.29 52.64
CA GLY A 18 31.53 21.44 51.21
C GLY A 18 30.61 20.56 50.36
N VAL A 19 30.45 19.30 50.73
CA VAL A 19 29.53 18.37 50.05
C VAL A 19 28.07 18.82 50.18
N ILE A 20 27.65 19.28 51.36
CA ILE A 20 26.29 19.79 51.58
C ILE A 20 26.05 21.07 50.75
N ALA A 21 27.04 21.97 50.67
CA ALA A 21 26.94 23.17 49.85
C ALA A 21 26.82 22.83 48.35
N VAL A 22 27.59 21.88 47.86
CA VAL A 22 27.50 21.42 46.48
C VAL A 22 26.14 20.78 46.17
N ILE A 23 25.63 19.97 47.09
CA ILE A 23 24.28 19.37 46.94
C ILE A 23 23.20 20.46 46.99
N ALA A 24 23.32 21.44 47.91
CA ALA A 24 22.35 22.54 47.99
C ALA A 24 22.36 23.43 46.74
N VAL A 25 23.55 23.71 46.17
CA VAL A 25 23.67 24.44 44.90
C VAL A 25 23.10 23.62 43.75
N ALA A 26 23.37 22.31 43.68
CA ALA A 26 22.82 21.44 42.66
C ALA A 26 21.28 21.35 42.73
N LEU A 27 20.73 21.24 43.94
CA LEU A 27 19.28 21.27 44.18
C LEU A 27 18.67 22.63 43.82
N PHE A 28 19.36 23.74 44.16
CA PHE A 28 18.93 25.09 43.80
C PHE A 28 18.93 25.31 42.29
N ILE A 29 19.97 24.86 41.57
CA ILE A 29 20.03 24.93 40.10
C ILE A 29 18.92 24.07 39.51
N HIS A 30 18.69 22.86 40.01
CA HIS A 30 17.63 21.99 39.54
C HIS A 30 16.22 22.58 39.77
N SER A 31 16.01 23.30 40.89
CA SER A 31 14.75 23.99 41.17
C SER A 31 14.50 25.25 40.33
N GLN A 32 15.51 25.73 39.61
CA GLN A 32 15.41 26.86 38.67
C GLN A 32 15.20 26.39 37.23
N GLN A 33 15.25 25.07 36.97
CA GLN A 33 14.99 24.52 35.63
C GLN A 33 13.50 24.48 35.37
N PHE A 34 13.13 24.94 34.19
CA PHE A 34 11.75 24.90 33.69
C PHE A 34 11.43 23.50 33.16
N ASP A 35 10.45 22.83 33.74
CA ASP A 35 10.03 21.49 33.25
C ASP A 35 9.12 21.62 32.03
N VAL A 36 9.64 21.24 30.87
CA VAL A 36 8.90 21.34 29.61
C VAL A 36 7.95 20.15 29.39
N TRP A 37 8.10 19.07 30.17
CA TRP A 37 7.24 17.90 30.05
C TRP A 37 5.76 18.17 30.32
N ASP A 38 5.43 19.20 31.08
CA ASP A 38 4.06 19.65 31.37
C ASP A 38 3.38 20.27 30.16
N TYR A 39 4.14 20.51 29.06
CA TYR A 39 3.68 21.07 27.79
C TYR A 39 3.75 20.07 26.65
N ILE A 40 4.20 18.83 26.90
CA ILE A 40 4.29 17.77 25.92
C ILE A 40 3.14 16.80 26.14
N THR A 41 2.31 16.67 25.10
CA THR A 41 1.28 15.62 25.04
C THR A 41 1.83 14.43 24.27
N ILE A 42 1.60 13.24 24.79
CA ILE A 42 1.99 11.98 24.15
C ILE A 42 0.73 11.28 23.66
N SER A 43 0.67 11.03 22.38
CA SER A 43 -0.33 10.20 21.73
C SER A 43 0.33 9.01 21.03
N TYR A 44 -0.46 8.10 20.51
CA TYR A 44 0.07 6.90 19.87
C TYR A 44 -0.65 6.68 18.55
N GLU A 45 0.12 6.37 17.51
CA GLU A 45 -0.35 5.91 16.21
C GLU A 45 -0.10 4.41 16.10
N GLY A 46 -1.05 3.66 15.53
CA GLY A 46 -0.98 2.20 15.42
C GLY A 46 -1.82 1.45 16.46
N ALA A 47 -1.91 0.15 16.25
CA ALA A 47 -2.59 -0.77 17.16
C ALA A 47 -1.72 -1.13 18.37
N ASN A 48 -2.36 -1.56 19.45
CA ASN A 48 -1.66 -1.99 20.66
C ASN A 48 -0.67 -3.12 20.37
N GLY A 49 0.60 -2.92 20.70
CA GLY A 49 1.71 -3.82 20.39
C GLY A 49 2.44 -3.50 19.08
N TYR A 50 1.94 -2.50 18.31
CA TYR A 50 2.52 -2.02 17.06
C TYR A 50 2.53 -0.49 17.02
N ALA A 51 2.32 0.16 18.16
CA ALA A 51 2.16 1.59 18.22
C ALA A 51 3.49 2.34 18.27
N LYS A 52 3.49 3.52 17.65
CA LYS A 52 4.57 4.50 17.72
C LYS A 52 4.11 5.72 18.50
N PRO A 53 4.92 6.23 19.47
CA PRO A 53 4.55 7.42 20.20
C PRO A 53 4.74 8.68 19.36
N VAL A 54 3.79 9.59 19.47
CA VAL A 54 3.80 10.92 18.84
C VAL A 54 3.82 11.97 19.93
N PHE A 55 4.82 12.84 19.89
CA PHE A 55 5.03 13.89 20.86
C PHE A 55 4.57 15.23 20.28
N THR A 56 3.65 15.89 20.96
CA THR A 56 3.14 17.19 20.56
C THR A 56 3.45 18.24 21.63
N LEU A 57 4.32 19.19 21.31
CA LEU A 57 4.64 20.32 22.18
C LEU A 57 3.57 21.42 22.02
N ASN A 58 2.93 21.81 23.10
CA ASN A 58 2.03 22.96 23.14
C ASN A 58 2.84 24.28 23.15
N LYS A 59 3.30 24.68 21.97
CA LYS A 59 4.17 25.84 21.76
C LYS A 59 3.56 27.14 22.25
N ASP A 60 2.26 27.34 22.08
CA ASP A 60 1.55 28.57 22.45
C ASP A 60 1.45 28.71 23.98
N LYS A 61 1.12 27.62 24.68
CA LYS A 61 1.04 27.60 26.12
C LYS A 61 2.44 27.82 26.72
N LEU A 62 3.45 27.12 26.19
CA LEU A 62 4.83 27.25 26.60
C LEU A 62 5.37 28.68 26.37
N TYR A 63 5.09 29.26 25.20
CA TYR A 63 5.47 30.63 24.89
C TYR A 63 4.88 31.64 25.87
N LYS A 64 3.59 31.53 26.17
CA LYS A 64 2.93 32.44 27.16
C LYS A 64 3.53 32.31 28.52
N GLU A 65 3.88 31.13 28.97
CA GLU A 65 4.50 30.89 30.28
C GLU A 65 5.91 31.50 30.35
N LEU A 66 6.75 31.24 29.34
CA LEU A 66 8.12 31.75 29.29
C LEU A 66 8.19 33.28 29.14
N MET A 67 7.26 33.85 28.39
CA MET A 67 7.17 35.32 28.27
C MET A 67 6.62 35.98 29.52
N GLY A 68 5.71 35.30 30.24
CA GLY A 68 5.02 35.89 31.38
C GLY A 68 4.30 37.19 30.95
N LYS A 69 4.63 38.28 31.64
CA LYS A 69 4.11 39.63 31.33
C LYS A 69 5.06 40.49 30.47
N SER A 70 6.17 39.91 30.00
CA SER A 70 7.16 40.65 29.21
C SER A 70 6.63 40.94 27.81
N THR A 71 6.84 42.17 27.35
CA THR A 71 6.57 42.62 25.97
C THR A 71 7.85 42.91 25.22
N ASP A 72 8.98 42.49 25.74
CA ASP A 72 10.31 42.66 25.13
C ASP A 72 10.42 41.84 23.83
N SER A 73 10.82 42.50 22.76
CA SER A 73 10.92 41.91 21.42
C SER A 73 12.08 40.92 21.32
N ASP A 74 13.22 41.21 21.98
CA ASP A 74 14.41 40.37 21.91
C ASP A 74 14.16 39.10 22.72
N LYS A 75 13.55 39.24 23.92
CA LYS A 75 13.08 38.10 24.68
C LYS A 75 12.09 37.24 23.91
N SER A 76 11.12 37.88 23.23
CA SER A 76 10.12 37.19 22.40
C SER A 76 10.80 36.36 21.30
N TYR A 77 11.77 36.93 20.60
CA TYR A 77 12.52 36.23 19.56
C TYR A 77 13.30 35.03 20.14
N ASN A 78 14.06 35.25 21.23
CA ASN A 78 14.85 34.19 21.84
C ASN A 78 14.00 33.05 22.40
N VAL A 79 12.86 33.36 23.02
CA VAL A 79 11.90 32.35 23.50
C VAL A 79 11.33 31.53 22.35
N LYS A 80 10.99 32.14 21.19
CA LYS A 80 10.55 31.39 20.02
C LYS A 80 11.61 30.45 19.47
N MET A 81 12.86 30.92 19.42
CA MET A 81 14.00 30.09 19.00
C MET A 81 14.25 28.92 19.96
N LEU A 82 14.16 29.17 21.27
CA LEU A 82 14.25 28.13 22.28
C LEU A 82 13.16 27.06 22.07
N ILE A 83 11.90 27.47 21.95
CA ILE A 83 10.76 26.54 21.72
C ILE A 83 10.94 25.74 20.43
N ALA A 84 11.47 26.36 19.37
CA ALA A 84 11.73 25.70 18.10
C ALA A 84 12.85 24.64 18.18
N SER A 85 13.78 24.80 19.14
CA SER A 85 14.90 23.87 19.36
C SER A 85 14.58 22.69 20.29
N ILE A 86 13.37 22.66 20.86
CA ILE A 86 12.95 21.53 21.72
C ILE A 86 12.56 20.35 20.85
N GLU A 87 13.31 19.28 20.96
CA GLU A 87 13.08 18.02 20.25
C GLU A 87 12.85 16.87 21.23
N THR A 88 11.91 16.02 20.89
CA THR A 88 11.62 14.78 21.63
C THR A 88 11.74 13.59 20.72
N SER A 89 12.43 12.55 21.16
CA SER A 89 12.64 11.34 20.37
C SER A 89 12.65 10.08 21.23
N THR A 90 12.38 8.97 20.62
CA THR A 90 12.58 7.63 21.17
C THR A 90 13.01 6.69 20.05
N ASP A 91 13.78 5.67 20.41
CA ASP A 91 14.16 4.60 19.49
C ASP A 91 13.20 3.38 19.59
N GLU A 92 12.21 3.46 20.48
CA GLU A 92 11.27 2.37 20.70
C GLU A 92 10.10 2.44 19.73
N GLU A 93 9.82 1.32 19.12
CA GLU A 93 8.70 1.05 18.21
C GLU A 93 7.91 -0.16 18.72
N ASP A 94 6.74 -0.43 18.12
CA ASP A 94 5.88 -1.57 18.44
C ASP A 94 5.48 -1.62 19.93
N ILE A 95 5.09 -0.47 20.48
CA ILE A 95 4.77 -0.29 21.88
C ILE A 95 3.36 -0.81 22.20
N ALA A 96 3.24 -1.53 23.33
CA ALA A 96 1.98 -1.96 23.90
C ALA A 96 1.58 -1.18 25.16
N ASN A 97 0.30 -1.20 25.50
CA ASN A 97 -0.19 -0.66 26.77
C ASN A 97 0.48 -1.38 27.94
N GLY A 98 1.11 -0.61 28.82
CA GLY A 98 1.83 -1.10 29.98
C GLY A 98 3.35 -1.11 29.81
N ASP A 99 3.86 -1.02 28.59
CA ASP A 99 5.28 -0.94 28.30
C ASP A 99 5.88 0.33 28.87
N THR A 100 7.16 0.25 29.20
CA THR A 100 7.92 1.39 29.68
C THR A 100 9.10 1.66 28.76
N TYR A 101 9.10 2.83 28.13
CA TYR A 101 10.12 3.24 27.20
C TYR A 101 10.78 4.55 27.60
N LYS A 102 11.95 4.81 27.02
CA LYS A 102 12.71 6.04 27.28
C LYS A 102 12.46 7.05 26.18
N VAL A 103 12.17 8.28 26.57
CA VAL A 103 12.08 9.43 25.67
C VAL A 103 13.25 10.37 25.97
N ARG A 104 13.94 10.78 24.93
CA ARG A 104 14.97 11.81 24.99
C ARG A 104 14.32 13.16 24.74
N LEU A 105 14.76 14.15 25.53
CA LEU A 105 14.44 15.54 25.31
C LEU A 105 15.77 16.29 25.08
N GLU A 106 15.86 16.90 23.91
CA GLU A 106 17.03 17.69 23.51
C GLU A 106 16.62 19.13 23.31
N VAL A 107 17.49 20.04 23.78
CA VAL A 107 17.29 21.48 23.67
C VAL A 107 18.64 22.10 23.33
N ASP A 108 18.67 23.05 22.41
CA ASP A 108 19.90 23.74 22.06
C ASP A 108 20.27 24.76 23.18
N LYS A 109 21.38 24.49 23.87
CA LYS A 109 21.88 25.32 24.94
C LYS A 109 22.11 26.79 24.56
N LYS A 110 22.42 27.05 23.29
CA LYS A 110 22.60 28.42 22.79
C LYS A 110 21.31 29.24 22.95
N TYR A 111 20.17 28.61 22.71
CA TYR A 111 18.87 29.28 22.83
C TYR A 111 18.37 29.33 24.26
N GLU A 112 18.75 28.39 25.14
CA GLU A 112 18.52 28.48 26.57
C GLU A 112 19.23 29.72 27.14
N ASP A 113 20.53 29.85 26.81
CA ASP A 113 21.35 30.98 27.27
C ASP A 113 20.83 32.33 26.77
N ALA A 114 20.42 32.40 25.48
CA ALA A 114 19.86 33.60 24.87
C ALA A 114 18.48 33.99 25.45
N ALA A 115 17.64 33.02 25.78
CA ALA A 115 16.32 33.24 26.37
C ALA A 115 16.39 33.49 27.90
N GLY A 116 17.54 33.22 28.52
CA GLY A 116 17.72 33.28 29.98
C GLY A 116 16.89 32.24 30.75
N VAL A 117 16.62 31.10 30.11
CA VAL A 117 15.80 30.00 30.64
C VAL A 117 16.59 28.71 30.55
N SER A 118 16.73 28.00 31.65
CA SER A 118 17.27 26.65 31.64
C SER A 118 16.12 25.64 31.57
N VAL A 119 16.11 24.83 30.52
CA VAL A 119 15.11 23.77 30.35
C VAL A 119 15.58 22.51 31.06
N GLY A 120 14.80 22.11 32.05
CA GLY A 120 14.97 20.83 32.71
C GLY A 120 14.27 19.72 31.94
N GLY A 121 14.70 18.51 32.19
CA GLY A 121 13.97 17.35 31.67
C GLY A 121 14.88 16.18 31.32
N GLY A 122 15.70 16.30 30.33
CA GLY A 122 16.52 15.18 29.90
C GLY A 122 15.64 13.93 29.56
N ASN A 123 16.23 12.77 29.73
CA ASN A 123 15.53 11.51 29.42
C ASN A 123 14.44 11.19 30.44
N LYS A 124 13.25 10.91 30.01
CA LYS A 124 12.11 10.49 30.82
C LYS A 124 11.70 9.05 30.50
N LYS A 125 11.36 8.28 31.52
CA LYS A 125 10.70 6.97 31.32
C LYS A 125 9.21 7.20 31.32
N ILE A 126 8.56 6.75 30.24
CA ILE A 126 7.12 6.86 30.05
C ILE A 126 6.53 5.46 30.08
N LYS A 127 5.44 5.29 30.82
CA LYS A 127 4.63 4.08 30.79
C LYS A 127 3.51 4.29 29.79
N ALA A 128 3.46 3.47 28.74
CA ALA A 128 2.47 3.54 27.70
C ALA A 128 1.06 3.22 28.23
N SER A 129 0.09 4.03 27.85
CA SER A 129 -1.32 3.81 28.17
C SER A 129 -2.22 4.54 27.16
N GLY A 130 -3.45 4.03 26.98
CA GLY A 130 -4.39 4.66 26.05
C GLY A 130 -4.16 4.34 24.58
N ILE A 131 -3.30 3.36 24.27
CA ILE A 131 -3.10 2.87 22.91
C ILE A 131 -4.35 2.11 22.48
N SER A 132 -4.86 2.43 21.29
CA SER A 132 -6.02 1.76 20.68
C SER A 132 -5.75 0.28 20.47
N LYS A 133 -6.77 -0.55 20.65
CA LYS A 133 -6.68 -1.98 20.30
C LYS A 133 -6.48 -2.21 18.81
N GLY A 134 -6.76 -1.21 17.98
CA GLY A 134 -6.83 -1.32 16.53
C GLY A 134 -8.22 -1.70 16.04
N THR A 135 -8.46 -1.47 14.74
CA THR A 135 -9.69 -1.84 14.06
C THR A 135 -9.50 -3.18 13.34
N SER A 136 -10.29 -4.20 13.71
CA SER A 136 -10.25 -5.48 13.01
C SER A 136 -10.95 -5.36 11.66
N VAL A 137 -10.29 -5.81 10.60
CA VAL A 137 -10.81 -5.81 9.23
C VAL A 137 -10.51 -7.14 8.55
N GLU A 138 -11.47 -7.59 7.74
CA GLU A 138 -11.27 -8.70 6.79
C GLU A 138 -10.76 -8.10 5.49
N LEU A 139 -9.45 -8.18 5.26
CA LEU A 139 -8.75 -7.44 4.22
C LEU A 139 -9.34 -7.69 2.82
N PHE A 140 -9.74 -8.92 2.55
CA PHE A 140 -10.24 -9.36 1.24
C PHE A 140 -11.73 -9.10 1.00
N ASP A 141 -12.49 -8.59 1.99
CA ASP A 141 -13.93 -8.28 1.83
C ASP A 141 -14.20 -7.16 0.82
N LYS A 142 -13.21 -6.31 0.57
CA LYS A 142 -13.26 -5.20 -0.40
C LYS A 142 -12.28 -5.35 -1.55
N VAL A 143 -11.80 -6.56 -1.79
CA VAL A 143 -10.92 -6.89 -2.92
C VAL A 143 -11.68 -7.75 -3.90
N ASP A 144 -12.00 -7.19 -5.07
CA ASP A 144 -12.64 -7.92 -6.14
C ASP A 144 -11.58 -8.62 -6.99
N VAL A 145 -11.84 -9.90 -7.25
CA VAL A 145 -10.99 -10.76 -8.07
C VAL A 145 -11.80 -11.31 -9.22
N THR A 146 -11.38 -11.02 -10.43
CA THR A 146 -12.05 -11.46 -11.67
C THR A 146 -11.06 -12.17 -12.57
N PHE A 147 -11.42 -13.39 -12.97
CA PHE A 147 -10.72 -14.11 -14.04
C PHE A 147 -11.27 -13.71 -15.39
N THR A 148 -10.40 -13.40 -16.36
CA THR A 148 -10.78 -12.89 -17.69
C THR A 148 -10.07 -13.68 -18.77
N GLY A 149 -10.75 -13.88 -19.91
CA GLY A 149 -10.22 -14.66 -21.03
C GLY A 149 -10.77 -16.08 -21.07
N VAL A 150 -10.06 -16.95 -21.74
CA VAL A 150 -10.48 -18.34 -22.02
C VAL A 150 -9.40 -19.30 -21.51
N SER A 151 -9.83 -20.35 -20.81
CA SER A 151 -8.95 -21.44 -20.36
C SER A 151 -8.27 -22.12 -21.56
N PRO A 152 -6.96 -22.45 -21.50
CA PRO A 152 -6.02 -22.29 -20.39
C PRO A 152 -5.21 -20.98 -20.44
N GLN A 153 -5.64 -19.97 -21.17
CA GLN A 153 -4.91 -18.72 -21.41
C GLN A 153 -5.58 -17.53 -20.71
N ALA A 154 -6.37 -17.79 -19.67
CA ALA A 154 -7.02 -16.74 -18.91
C ALA A 154 -6.02 -15.95 -18.05
N GLY A 155 -6.38 -14.71 -17.74
CA GLY A 155 -5.68 -13.83 -16.83
C GLY A 155 -6.54 -13.49 -15.61
N ILE A 156 -5.98 -12.72 -14.68
CA ILE A 156 -6.63 -12.27 -13.46
C ILE A 156 -6.58 -10.74 -13.33
N VAL A 157 -7.67 -10.15 -12.90
CA VAL A 157 -7.78 -8.73 -12.55
C VAL A 157 -8.15 -8.64 -11.07
N ILE A 158 -7.39 -7.83 -10.31
CA ILE A 158 -7.59 -7.60 -8.89
C ILE A 158 -7.89 -6.11 -8.70
N THR A 159 -8.99 -5.79 -8.03
CA THR A 159 -9.41 -4.42 -7.75
C THR A 159 -9.58 -4.25 -6.26
N ASN A 160 -8.87 -3.29 -5.68
CA ASN A 160 -9.03 -2.90 -4.29
C ASN A 160 -10.09 -1.79 -4.19
N ASN A 161 -11.18 -2.06 -3.47
CA ASN A 161 -12.34 -1.17 -3.31
C ASN A 161 -12.45 -0.60 -1.88
N TRP A 162 -11.39 -0.65 -1.08
CA TRP A 162 -11.39 0.00 0.22
C TRP A 162 -11.50 1.52 0.06
N GLU A 163 -12.34 2.15 0.88
CA GLU A 163 -12.54 3.60 0.89
C GLU A 163 -11.60 4.32 1.88
N ASP A 164 -11.07 3.59 2.87
CA ASP A 164 -10.09 4.12 3.82
C ASP A 164 -8.81 4.51 3.09
N GLU A 165 -8.21 5.65 3.44
CA GLU A 165 -7.04 6.22 2.77
C GLU A 165 -5.85 5.28 2.77
N TYR A 166 -5.58 4.60 3.88
CA TYR A 166 -4.48 3.66 3.98
C TYR A 166 -4.79 2.33 3.29
N LEU A 167 -5.95 1.72 3.58
CA LEU A 167 -6.34 0.42 3.03
C LEU A 167 -6.53 0.45 1.52
N SER A 168 -6.99 1.57 0.95
CA SER A 168 -7.11 1.75 -0.51
C SER A 168 -5.77 1.77 -1.24
N GLY A 169 -4.71 2.16 -0.53
CA GLY A 169 -3.34 2.15 -1.05
C GLY A 169 -2.65 0.77 -1.06
N LEU A 170 -3.26 -0.24 -0.41
CA LEU A 170 -2.68 -1.58 -0.37
C LEU A 170 -2.73 -2.24 -1.75
N THR A 171 -1.67 -2.96 -2.08
CA THR A 171 -1.53 -3.68 -3.34
C THR A 171 -1.51 -5.19 -3.12
N PHE A 172 -1.99 -5.93 -4.13
CA PHE A 172 -2.15 -7.36 -4.07
C PHE A 172 -1.47 -8.02 -5.27
N THR A 173 -0.82 -9.15 -5.03
CA THR A 173 -0.11 -9.89 -6.08
C THR A 173 -0.62 -11.33 -6.11
N PRO A 174 -1.07 -11.82 -7.29
CA PRO A 174 -1.39 -13.22 -7.47
C PRO A 174 -0.11 -14.02 -7.71
N ASP A 175 -0.08 -15.26 -7.30
CA ASP A 175 1.00 -16.21 -7.60
C ASP A 175 1.03 -16.63 -9.09
N LYS A 176 -0.11 -16.51 -9.78
CA LYS A 176 -0.28 -16.79 -11.22
C LYS A 176 -1.11 -15.67 -11.87
N LYS A 177 -0.52 -14.93 -12.83
CA LYS A 177 -1.18 -13.79 -13.49
C LYS A 177 -1.87 -14.19 -14.81
N ASP A 178 -1.27 -15.10 -15.54
CA ASP A 178 -1.65 -15.51 -16.89
C ASP A 178 -1.61 -17.03 -17.01
N ASN A 179 -2.14 -17.54 -18.11
CA ASN A 179 -2.22 -18.99 -18.39
C ASN A 179 -3.01 -19.74 -17.33
N ILE A 180 -4.08 -19.12 -16.84
CA ILE A 180 -4.96 -19.70 -15.82
C ILE A 180 -5.95 -20.62 -16.53
N SER A 181 -6.05 -21.86 -16.04
CA SER A 181 -6.98 -22.88 -16.52
C SER A 181 -8.24 -22.91 -15.68
N LEU A 182 -9.32 -23.42 -16.25
CA LEU A 182 -10.54 -23.71 -15.50
C LEU A 182 -10.22 -24.66 -14.35
N GLY A 183 -10.67 -24.31 -13.12
CA GLY A 183 -10.40 -25.07 -11.92
C GLY A 183 -9.07 -24.74 -11.23
N ASP A 184 -8.22 -23.89 -11.80
CA ASP A 184 -7.01 -23.43 -11.12
C ASP A 184 -7.36 -22.66 -9.85
N SER A 185 -6.57 -22.87 -8.80
CA SER A 185 -6.62 -22.06 -7.58
C SER A 185 -5.48 -21.06 -7.59
N VAL A 186 -5.81 -19.78 -7.58
CA VAL A 186 -4.83 -18.69 -7.59
C VAL A 186 -4.78 -18.05 -6.22
N LYS A 187 -3.58 -18.05 -5.61
CA LYS A 187 -3.33 -17.42 -4.32
C LYS A 187 -2.99 -15.94 -4.52
N ILE A 188 -3.69 -15.08 -3.79
CA ILE A 188 -3.47 -13.63 -3.77
C ILE A 188 -2.90 -13.24 -2.43
N THR A 189 -1.80 -12.51 -2.45
CA THR A 189 -1.10 -12.01 -1.26
C THR A 189 -1.10 -10.49 -1.26
N CYS A 190 -1.41 -9.89 -0.11
CA CYS A 190 -1.18 -8.47 0.13
C CYS A 190 0.34 -8.21 0.22
N ASN A 191 0.83 -7.19 -0.47
CA ASN A 191 2.26 -6.88 -0.51
C ASN A 191 2.77 -6.18 0.76
N THR A 192 1.87 -5.78 1.65
CA THR A 192 2.18 -5.14 2.93
C THR A 192 2.09 -6.17 4.05
N SER A 193 3.07 -6.14 4.96
CA SER A 193 3.13 -7.06 6.09
C SER A 193 2.00 -6.81 7.10
N TYR A 194 1.69 -7.84 7.90
CA TYR A 194 0.72 -7.71 8.99
C TYR A 194 1.12 -6.60 9.97
N GLU A 195 2.40 -6.54 10.33
CA GLU A 195 2.96 -5.56 11.27
C GLU A 195 2.80 -4.13 10.74
N ASP A 196 3.06 -3.91 9.47
CA ASP A 196 2.92 -2.58 8.86
C ASP A 196 1.45 -2.14 8.81
N ILE A 197 0.53 -3.05 8.53
CA ILE A 197 -0.91 -2.79 8.60
C ILE A 197 -1.32 -2.45 10.04
N ALA A 198 -0.78 -3.18 11.03
CA ALA A 198 -1.07 -2.96 12.43
C ALA A 198 -0.49 -1.61 12.94
N ARG A 199 0.65 -1.17 12.43
CA ARG A 199 1.23 0.17 12.69
C ARG A 199 0.34 1.31 12.20
N HIS A 200 -0.55 1.04 11.23
CA HIS A 200 -1.59 1.99 10.78
C HIS A 200 -2.93 1.81 11.49
N GLY A 201 -2.97 0.99 12.53
CA GLY A 201 -4.15 0.83 13.39
C GLY A 201 -5.16 -0.22 12.95
N PHE A 202 -4.85 -1.02 11.92
CA PHE A 202 -5.71 -2.09 11.44
C PHE A 202 -5.18 -3.46 11.82
N LEU A 203 -6.05 -4.34 12.29
CA LEU A 203 -5.73 -5.73 12.58
C LEU A 203 -6.42 -6.61 11.55
N VAL A 204 -5.63 -7.35 10.79
CA VAL A 204 -6.11 -8.27 9.75
C VAL A 204 -5.88 -9.72 10.17
N HIS A 205 -6.81 -10.62 9.83
CA HIS A 205 -6.65 -12.04 10.15
C HIS A 205 -5.73 -12.73 9.16
N ASN A 206 -5.83 -12.37 7.88
CA ASN A 206 -5.05 -12.96 6.81
C ASN A 206 -4.55 -11.87 5.85
N ILE A 207 -3.31 -12.04 5.40
CA ILE A 207 -2.72 -11.22 4.34
C ILE A 207 -2.69 -11.98 2.99
N GLU A 208 -3.20 -13.21 2.96
CA GLU A 208 -3.31 -14.03 1.75
C GLU A 208 -4.62 -14.81 1.73
N THR A 209 -5.13 -15.07 0.53
CA THR A 209 -6.31 -15.91 0.29
C THR A 209 -6.23 -16.53 -1.10
N SER A 210 -7.05 -17.55 -1.37
CA SER A 210 -7.08 -18.22 -2.67
C SER A 210 -8.46 -18.10 -3.33
N TYR A 211 -8.46 -17.94 -4.64
CA TYR A 211 -9.65 -17.89 -5.48
C TYR A 211 -9.58 -18.94 -6.56
N ASN A 212 -10.70 -19.61 -6.82
CA ASN A 212 -10.79 -20.64 -7.85
C ASN A 212 -11.35 -20.09 -9.15
N ALA A 213 -10.75 -20.47 -10.26
CA ALA A 213 -11.17 -20.11 -11.59
C ALA A 213 -12.28 -21.03 -12.15
N ASP A 214 -13.39 -21.14 -11.42
CA ASP A 214 -14.44 -22.15 -11.67
C ASP A 214 -15.39 -21.79 -12.82
N LYS A 215 -15.31 -20.58 -13.38
CA LYS A 215 -16.26 -20.06 -14.37
C LYS A 215 -15.59 -19.55 -15.65
N LEU A 216 -14.39 -20.03 -15.94
CA LEU A 216 -13.73 -19.67 -17.18
C LEU A 216 -14.37 -20.39 -18.36
N PRO A 217 -14.64 -19.69 -19.47
CA PRO A 217 -14.93 -20.38 -20.72
C PRO A 217 -13.72 -21.18 -21.17
N GLU A 218 -13.96 -22.30 -21.82
CA GLU A 218 -12.92 -23.15 -22.41
C GLU A 218 -12.98 -23.11 -23.93
N TYR A 219 -11.82 -23.26 -24.57
CA TYR A 219 -11.81 -23.55 -26.01
C TYR A 219 -12.43 -24.91 -26.23
N VAL A 220 -13.31 -24.98 -27.24
CA VAL A 220 -13.85 -26.24 -27.65
C VAL A 220 -12.82 -26.97 -28.52
N ASP A 221 -12.32 -28.08 -28.03
CA ASP A 221 -11.31 -28.92 -28.69
C ASP A 221 -11.94 -29.96 -29.65
N ASP A 222 -13.25 -30.24 -29.51
CA ASP A 222 -14.02 -31.14 -30.38
C ASP A 222 -15.22 -30.40 -30.98
N VAL A 223 -15.24 -30.30 -32.31
CA VAL A 223 -16.33 -29.65 -33.06
C VAL A 223 -17.70 -30.31 -32.80
N SER A 224 -17.73 -31.57 -32.41
CA SER A 224 -18.96 -32.27 -32.06
C SER A 224 -19.67 -31.72 -30.82
N LEU A 225 -18.94 -31.00 -29.95
CA LEU A 225 -19.46 -30.35 -28.74
C LEU A 225 -20.13 -29.01 -29.03
N ILE A 226 -19.95 -28.47 -30.24
CA ILE A 226 -20.58 -27.19 -30.62
C ILE A 226 -22.03 -27.45 -30.99
N ASP A 227 -22.97 -26.71 -30.36
CA ASP A 227 -24.38 -26.79 -30.75
C ASP A 227 -24.55 -26.48 -32.26
N LYS A 228 -25.22 -27.36 -32.97
CA LYS A 228 -25.49 -27.22 -34.43
C LYS A 228 -26.13 -25.87 -34.77
N LYS A 229 -27.00 -25.35 -33.89
CA LYS A 229 -27.62 -24.03 -34.08
C LYS A 229 -26.59 -22.91 -34.09
N VAL A 230 -25.54 -22.99 -33.23
CA VAL A 230 -24.45 -22.02 -33.20
C VAL A 230 -23.67 -22.08 -34.50
N ILE A 231 -23.36 -23.31 -35.00
CA ILE A 231 -22.67 -23.49 -36.27
C ILE A 231 -23.49 -22.92 -37.44
N GLU A 232 -24.81 -23.18 -37.46
CA GLU A 232 -25.72 -22.66 -38.49
C GLU A 232 -25.82 -21.14 -38.46
N GLN A 233 -25.94 -20.53 -37.26
CA GLN A 233 -26.02 -19.09 -37.11
C GLN A 233 -24.70 -18.40 -37.55
N VAL A 234 -23.56 -18.90 -37.07
CA VAL A 234 -22.24 -18.39 -37.47
C VAL A 234 -22.02 -18.53 -38.96
N SER A 235 -22.36 -19.67 -39.55
CA SER A 235 -22.24 -19.88 -41.00
C SER A 235 -23.08 -18.88 -41.79
N LYS A 236 -24.28 -18.56 -41.31
CA LYS A 236 -25.16 -17.58 -41.93
C LYS A 236 -24.57 -16.16 -41.83
N GLU A 237 -24.12 -15.74 -40.66
CA GLU A 237 -23.51 -14.41 -40.42
C GLU A 237 -22.26 -14.21 -41.27
N VAL A 238 -21.42 -15.25 -41.39
CA VAL A 238 -20.22 -15.23 -42.24
C VAL A 238 -20.61 -15.05 -43.70
N LEU A 239 -21.58 -15.83 -44.21
CA LEU A 239 -22.05 -15.71 -45.57
C LEU A 239 -22.65 -14.33 -45.87
N GLU A 240 -23.42 -13.77 -44.94
CA GLU A 240 -23.98 -12.42 -45.06
C GLU A 240 -22.86 -11.35 -45.08
N THR A 241 -21.83 -11.48 -44.24
CA THR A 241 -20.70 -10.54 -44.17
C THR A 241 -19.87 -10.60 -45.46
N ILE A 242 -19.52 -11.80 -45.91
CA ILE A 242 -18.77 -12.00 -47.16
C ILE A 242 -19.56 -11.44 -48.35
N ASN A 243 -20.86 -11.72 -48.44
CA ASN A 243 -21.72 -11.22 -49.53
C ASN A 243 -21.81 -9.68 -49.50
N LYS A 244 -21.85 -9.05 -48.31
CA LYS A 244 -21.90 -7.61 -48.15
C LYS A 244 -20.59 -6.96 -48.60
N GLU A 245 -19.45 -7.46 -48.12
CA GLU A 245 -18.14 -6.89 -48.45
C GLU A 245 -17.76 -7.06 -49.93
N THR A 246 -18.20 -8.13 -50.55
CA THR A 246 -17.96 -8.34 -51.98
C THR A 246 -18.91 -7.55 -52.89
N ALA A 247 -20.09 -7.16 -52.41
CA ALA A 247 -20.99 -6.29 -53.16
C ALA A 247 -20.49 -4.85 -53.29
N ASP A 248 -19.71 -4.38 -52.30
CA ASP A 248 -19.23 -3.00 -52.24
C ASP A 248 -17.82 -2.78 -52.84
N ASN A 249 -17.12 -3.85 -53.28
CA ASN A 249 -15.76 -3.75 -53.77
C ASN A 249 -15.68 -3.67 -55.29
N THR A 250 -14.89 -2.74 -55.81
CA THR A 250 -14.55 -2.55 -57.23
C THR A 250 -13.79 -3.72 -57.84
N PHE A 251 -13.42 -4.73 -57.09
CA PHE A 251 -12.88 -5.99 -57.55
C PHE A 251 -14.07 -6.96 -57.76
N HIS A 252 -14.32 -7.34 -58.96
CA HIS A 252 -15.33 -8.35 -59.27
C HIS A 252 -14.90 -9.72 -58.72
N MET A 253 -15.20 -9.97 -57.47
CA MET A 253 -15.07 -11.30 -56.86
C MET A 253 -16.44 -12.01 -56.96
N LEU A 254 -16.54 -13.00 -57.80
CA LEU A 254 -17.67 -13.94 -57.81
C LEU A 254 -17.28 -15.15 -56.96
N TYR A 255 -17.96 -15.32 -55.82
CA TYR A 255 -17.79 -16.56 -55.09
C TYR A 255 -19.14 -17.20 -54.78
N LYS A 256 -19.13 -18.50 -54.69
CA LYS A 256 -20.26 -19.30 -54.27
C LYS A 256 -19.81 -20.12 -53.07
N ALA A 257 -20.25 -19.72 -51.89
CA ALA A 257 -20.00 -20.50 -50.70
C ALA A 257 -21.17 -21.47 -50.48
N THR A 258 -20.85 -22.71 -50.25
CA THR A 258 -21.78 -23.74 -49.78
C THR A 258 -21.32 -24.21 -48.41
N LYS A 259 -22.16 -24.99 -47.71
CA LYS A 259 -21.84 -25.51 -46.37
C LYS A 259 -20.51 -26.27 -46.32
N ASP A 260 -20.06 -26.82 -47.43
CA ASP A 260 -18.87 -27.69 -47.48
C ASP A 260 -17.78 -27.19 -48.43
N THR A 261 -18.02 -26.14 -49.22
CA THR A 261 -17.05 -25.66 -50.21
C THR A 261 -17.25 -24.17 -50.50
N ALA A 262 -16.16 -23.41 -50.40
CA ALA A 262 -16.13 -22.01 -50.82
C ALA A 262 -15.33 -21.89 -52.13
N TYR A 263 -15.87 -21.20 -53.11
CA TYR A 263 -15.20 -20.89 -54.37
C TYR A 263 -14.92 -19.39 -54.39
N LEU A 264 -13.65 -19.02 -54.55
CA LEU A 264 -13.24 -17.64 -54.75
C LEU A 264 -12.90 -17.46 -56.25
N TYR A 265 -13.64 -16.57 -56.93
CA TYR A 265 -13.35 -16.19 -58.31
C TYR A 265 -12.76 -14.78 -58.28
N HIS A 266 -11.47 -14.65 -58.60
CA HIS A 266 -10.83 -13.36 -58.79
C HIS A 266 -10.77 -13.04 -60.27
N ILE A 267 -11.49 -12.02 -60.68
CA ILE A 267 -11.47 -11.53 -62.07
C ILE A 267 -10.68 -10.21 -62.04
N ASN A 268 -9.47 -10.20 -62.57
CA ASN A 268 -8.83 -8.97 -62.97
C ASN A 268 -8.95 -8.75 -64.49
N GLU A 269 -8.68 -7.52 -64.97
CA GLU A 269 -8.89 -7.17 -66.37
C GLU A 269 -8.05 -7.99 -67.36
N GLU A 270 -7.04 -8.73 -66.94
CA GLU A 270 -6.11 -9.45 -67.79
C GLU A 270 -6.14 -10.98 -67.62
N THR A 271 -6.56 -11.51 -66.49
CA THR A 271 -6.58 -12.96 -66.24
C THR A 271 -7.77 -13.40 -65.39
N CYS A 272 -8.58 -14.31 -65.91
CA CYS A 272 -9.62 -14.97 -65.13
C CYS A 272 -8.98 -16.20 -64.45
N SER A 273 -8.85 -16.21 -63.16
CA SER A 273 -8.39 -17.39 -62.41
C SER A 273 -9.46 -17.84 -61.42
N ASP A 274 -9.86 -19.09 -61.50
CA ASP A 274 -10.75 -19.74 -60.57
C ASP A 274 -9.90 -20.42 -59.48
N ALA A 275 -10.08 -20.01 -58.24
CA ALA A 275 -9.43 -20.65 -57.10
C ALA A 275 -10.47 -21.42 -56.28
N LYS A 276 -10.22 -22.72 -56.08
CA LYS A 276 -11.01 -23.56 -55.20
C LYS A 276 -10.33 -23.64 -53.85
N ILE A 277 -11.00 -23.16 -52.82
CA ILE A 277 -10.55 -23.30 -51.45
C ILE A 277 -11.20 -24.54 -50.83
N THR A 278 -10.41 -25.60 -50.64
CA THR A 278 -10.85 -26.80 -49.94
C THR A 278 -10.30 -26.79 -48.53
N GLY A 279 -11.20 -26.75 -47.58
CA GLY A 279 -10.88 -26.77 -46.16
C GLY A 279 -10.84 -25.37 -45.54
N ILE A 280 -11.91 -24.99 -44.88
CA ILE A 280 -11.95 -23.83 -44.00
C ILE A 280 -11.78 -24.35 -42.59
N THR A 281 -10.67 -24.03 -41.94
CA THR A 281 -10.54 -24.24 -40.50
C THR A 281 -11.23 -23.09 -39.79
N LEU A 282 -12.37 -23.38 -39.19
CA LEU A 282 -13.12 -22.42 -38.38
C LEU A 282 -12.63 -22.51 -36.92
N ALA A 283 -11.97 -21.48 -36.43
CA ALA A 283 -11.70 -21.34 -35.01
C ALA A 283 -12.72 -20.35 -34.43
N LEU A 284 -13.58 -20.84 -33.56
CA LEU A 284 -14.55 -20.03 -32.84
C LEU A 284 -13.96 -19.58 -31.49
N PHE A 285 -13.83 -18.29 -31.31
CA PHE A 285 -13.41 -17.73 -30.04
C PHE A 285 -14.58 -16.99 -29.38
N ILE A 286 -14.79 -17.22 -28.07
CA ILE A 286 -15.74 -16.45 -27.26
C ILE A 286 -14.97 -15.46 -26.47
N LEU A 287 -15.01 -14.19 -26.82
CA LEU A 287 -14.42 -13.08 -26.06
C LEU A 287 -15.56 -12.17 -25.57
N ASN A 288 -15.68 -12.01 -24.25
CA ASN A 288 -16.67 -11.12 -23.61
C ASN A 288 -18.12 -11.35 -24.09
N GLY A 289 -18.52 -12.59 -24.28
CA GLY A 289 -19.87 -12.94 -24.76
C GLY A 289 -20.13 -12.60 -26.21
N LYS A 290 -19.12 -12.25 -27.02
CA LYS A 290 -19.17 -12.05 -28.45
C LYS A 290 -18.33 -13.12 -29.14
N TYR A 291 -18.87 -13.68 -30.20
CA TYR A 291 -18.15 -14.61 -31.04
C TYR A 291 -17.16 -13.85 -31.92
N VAL A 292 -15.89 -14.20 -31.87
CA VAL A 292 -14.85 -13.68 -32.76
C VAL A 292 -14.40 -14.85 -33.64
N MET A 293 -14.55 -14.70 -34.94
CA MET A 293 -14.09 -15.71 -35.89
C MET A 293 -12.73 -15.33 -36.46
N SER A 294 -11.84 -16.29 -36.48
CA SER A 294 -10.57 -16.20 -37.21
C SER A 294 -10.62 -17.22 -38.35
N PHE A 295 -10.29 -16.77 -39.55
CA PHE A 295 -10.18 -17.65 -40.69
C PHE A 295 -8.72 -18.02 -40.91
N ALA A 296 -8.39 -19.30 -40.89
CA ALA A 296 -7.13 -19.82 -41.40
C ALA A 296 -7.37 -20.46 -42.74
N PHE A 297 -6.77 -19.92 -43.78
CA PHE A 297 -6.78 -20.54 -45.10
C PHE A 297 -5.64 -21.57 -45.14
N ALA A 298 -5.96 -22.83 -45.39
CA ALA A 298 -4.94 -23.81 -45.73
C ALA A 298 -4.44 -23.49 -47.13
N PRO A 299 -3.12 -23.39 -47.38
CA PRO A 299 -2.59 -23.02 -48.68
C PRO A 299 -2.47 -24.25 -49.60
N GLU A 300 -3.57 -24.81 -50.04
CA GLU A 300 -3.59 -25.61 -51.23
C GLU A 300 -4.42 -24.86 -52.29
N LEU A 301 -3.76 -23.89 -52.91
CA LEU A 301 -4.24 -23.23 -54.09
C LEU A 301 -3.93 -24.17 -55.27
N GLU A 302 -4.88 -24.96 -55.74
CA GLU A 302 -4.82 -25.51 -57.08
C GLU A 302 -5.31 -24.44 -58.08
N VAL A 303 -4.34 -23.82 -58.76
CA VAL A 303 -4.61 -22.90 -59.86
C VAL A 303 -4.74 -23.76 -61.12
N TYR A 304 -5.91 -23.77 -61.73
CA TYR A 304 -6.12 -24.36 -63.04
C TYR A 304 -6.00 -23.32 -64.15
#